data_c149506ecbed62b2dcd5a6c5255b5a0b
#
_entry.id   c149506ecbed62b2dcd5a6c5255b5a0b
#
_cell.length_a   1.000
_cell.length_b   1.000
_cell.length_c   1.000
_cell.angle_alpha   90.00
_cell.angle_beta   90.00
_cell.angle_gamma   90.00
#
_symmetry.space_group_name_H-M   'P 1'
#
loop_
_entity.id
_entity.type
_entity.pdbx_description
1 polymer ?
#
loop_
_entity_poly.entity_id
_entity_poly.type
_entity_poly.pdbx_seq_one_letter_code
_entity_poly.pdbx_strand_id
1 'polypeptide(L)'
;MKDFIVLDLETPNGKCDSISSIGIVVVKDNRKVDEIYSLINPEDEFDDFNIMLTGIHPEDVVDAPTFQDYWSEIDDIVTDNVIVGQNITFDLGVISKSLARYDMGIPSFKYYCTLRAAKRNIESESYKLEYMVTHILKKNYDAHNALADAQVTYDLYNYLGNYEKNRSNHLKYYSYRSSRAKRDFDRNIDLDLNYLYGLIQKFKYSQEVSDNHFQLLVNWFENNNFDLNHDLLKYLHLKLQYIIEKGQINPNDAKCLLTNFMLIKRSPLYKPAILLLSALQGIIDSILCYETLKEEDVEFIDKWTTANNINDKSMKEFYKQLEKTEETGDYGEFRSYLLDFSIFLSDYLNKYR
;
A
#
# COMPACT_ATOMS: atom_id res chain seq x y z
N MET A 1 -18.95 -21.04 -15.73
CA MET A 1 -18.15 -22.10 -15.10
C MET A 1 -19.03 -22.79 -14.10
N LYS A 2 -18.95 -24.12 -13.99
CA LYS A 2 -19.75 -24.89 -13.01
C LYS A 2 -18.95 -25.22 -11.77
N ASP A 3 -17.63 -25.47 -11.97
CA ASP A 3 -16.70 -25.83 -10.91
C ASP A 3 -15.59 -24.78 -10.83
N PHE A 4 -15.34 -24.26 -9.65
CA PHE A 4 -14.33 -23.26 -9.35
C PHE A 4 -14.20 -23.10 -7.83
N ILE A 5 -13.17 -22.39 -7.40
CA ILE A 5 -13.06 -21.93 -6.02
C ILE A 5 -13.16 -20.41 -5.97
N VAL A 6 -13.62 -19.88 -4.85
CA VAL A 6 -13.49 -18.45 -4.54
C VAL A 6 -12.46 -18.32 -3.42
N LEU A 7 -11.47 -17.49 -3.60
CA LEU A 7 -10.35 -17.35 -2.68
C LEU A 7 -10.15 -15.88 -2.29
N ASP A 8 -9.86 -15.69 -1.04
CA ASP A 8 -9.39 -14.46 -0.45
C ASP A 8 -8.37 -14.76 0.65
N LEU A 9 -7.47 -13.83 0.96
CA LEU A 9 -6.48 -13.98 2.02
C LEU A 9 -6.15 -12.67 2.70
N GLU A 10 -5.67 -12.78 3.96
CA GLU A 10 -5.18 -11.64 4.73
C GLU A 10 -3.66 -11.72 4.89
N THR A 11 -3.04 -10.55 4.98
CA THR A 11 -1.59 -10.43 5.16
C THR A 11 -1.26 -9.79 6.51
N PRO A 12 -0.19 -10.21 7.18
CA PRO A 12 0.21 -9.61 8.46
C PRO A 12 0.78 -8.21 8.31
N ASN A 13 1.30 -7.88 7.11
CA ASN A 13 2.01 -6.62 6.86
C ASN A 13 2.04 -6.27 5.36
N GLY A 14 2.63 -5.13 5.06
CA GLY A 14 2.70 -4.59 3.70
C GLY A 14 3.77 -5.16 2.78
N LYS A 15 4.57 -6.14 3.20
CA LYS A 15 5.53 -6.81 2.32
C LYS A 15 4.80 -7.67 1.29
N CYS A 16 3.59 -8.14 1.63
CA CYS A 16 2.74 -8.99 0.79
C CYS A 16 3.46 -10.26 0.30
N ASP A 17 4.26 -10.88 1.16
CA ASP A 17 5.01 -12.12 0.92
C ASP A 17 4.81 -13.16 2.03
N SER A 18 3.85 -12.92 2.92
CA SER A 18 3.38 -13.80 3.97
C SER A 18 1.87 -13.67 4.15
N ILE A 19 1.25 -14.70 4.72
CA ILE A 19 -0.20 -14.85 4.84
C ILE A 19 -0.53 -15.04 6.31
N SER A 20 -1.55 -14.34 6.82
CA SER A 20 -2.07 -14.50 8.19
C SER A 20 -3.39 -15.27 8.26
N SER A 21 -4.19 -15.26 7.19
CA SER A 21 -5.33 -16.17 7.06
C SER A 21 -5.69 -16.41 5.60
N ILE A 22 -6.39 -17.50 5.33
CA ILE A 22 -6.89 -17.86 4.00
C ILE A 22 -8.33 -18.36 4.11
N GLY A 23 -9.17 -17.90 3.20
CA GLY A 23 -10.56 -18.31 3.05
C GLY A 23 -10.85 -18.83 1.64
N ILE A 24 -11.45 -20.01 1.54
CA ILE A 24 -11.79 -20.63 0.26
C ILE A 24 -13.23 -21.12 0.30
N VAL A 25 -14.00 -20.79 -0.72
CA VAL A 25 -15.32 -21.37 -0.97
C VAL A 25 -15.22 -22.30 -2.16
N VAL A 26 -15.53 -23.57 -1.96
CA VAL A 26 -15.50 -24.58 -3.04
C VAL A 26 -16.87 -24.67 -3.70
N VAL A 27 -16.89 -24.53 -5.01
CA VAL A 27 -18.12 -24.57 -5.82
C VAL A 27 -18.06 -25.72 -6.80
N LYS A 28 -19.07 -26.59 -6.77
CA LYS A 28 -19.29 -27.69 -7.73
C LYS A 28 -20.71 -27.58 -8.27
N ASP A 29 -20.88 -27.78 -9.58
CA ASP A 29 -22.16 -27.65 -10.27
C ASP A 29 -22.93 -26.36 -9.93
N ASN A 30 -22.23 -25.24 -9.81
CA ASN A 30 -22.71 -23.90 -9.42
C ASN A 30 -23.29 -23.84 -7.98
N ARG A 31 -22.94 -24.76 -7.08
CA ARG A 31 -23.38 -24.75 -5.68
C ARG A 31 -22.17 -24.75 -4.78
N LYS A 32 -22.24 -24.00 -3.69
CA LYS A 32 -21.26 -24.11 -2.61
C LYS A 32 -21.37 -25.52 -2.02
N VAL A 33 -20.26 -26.22 -1.98
CA VAL A 33 -20.17 -27.57 -1.42
C VAL A 33 -19.27 -27.64 -0.20
N ASP A 34 -18.33 -26.70 -0.08
CA ASP A 34 -17.40 -26.65 1.08
C ASP A 34 -16.93 -25.23 1.30
N GLU A 35 -16.49 -24.96 2.54
CA GLU A 35 -15.90 -23.70 2.98
C GLU A 35 -14.69 -24.01 3.85
N ILE A 36 -13.54 -23.50 3.49
CA ILE A 36 -12.26 -23.74 4.14
C ILE A 36 -11.76 -22.41 4.70
N TYR A 37 -11.37 -22.40 5.96
CA TYR A 37 -10.74 -21.27 6.61
C TYR A 37 -9.60 -21.74 7.49
N SER A 38 -8.48 -21.05 7.42
CA SER A 38 -7.38 -21.25 8.35
C SER A 38 -6.70 -19.93 8.68
N LEU A 39 -6.38 -19.75 9.96
CA LEU A 39 -5.30 -18.88 10.36
C LEU A 39 -3.98 -19.52 9.94
N ILE A 40 -3.02 -18.70 9.57
CA ILE A 40 -1.69 -19.12 9.12
C ILE A 40 -0.65 -18.37 9.95
N ASN A 41 0.32 -19.09 10.47
CA ASN A 41 1.48 -18.44 11.07
C ASN A 41 2.37 -17.85 9.95
N PRO A 42 2.43 -16.53 9.81
CA PRO A 42 3.16 -15.90 8.70
C PRO A 42 4.69 -15.97 8.87
N GLU A 43 5.18 -16.36 10.06
CA GLU A 43 6.59 -16.28 10.45
C GLU A 43 7.19 -14.90 10.11
N ASP A 44 6.41 -13.86 10.39
CA ASP A 44 6.72 -12.47 10.05
C ASP A 44 6.09 -11.50 11.07
N GLU A 45 6.55 -10.25 11.06
CA GLU A 45 6.01 -9.20 11.90
C GLU A 45 4.65 -8.73 11.40
N PHE A 46 3.78 -8.30 12.31
CA PHE A 46 2.50 -7.71 12.00
C PHE A 46 2.60 -6.18 12.03
N ASP A 47 2.00 -5.53 11.04
CA ASP A 47 1.76 -4.08 11.03
C ASP A 47 0.49 -3.76 11.84
N ASP A 48 0.52 -2.72 12.67
CA ASP A 48 -0.65 -2.22 13.41
C ASP A 48 -1.87 -1.97 12.50
N PHE A 49 -1.62 -1.52 11.27
CA PHE A 49 -2.67 -1.31 10.27
C PHE A 49 -3.34 -2.63 9.86
N ASN A 50 -2.56 -3.68 9.61
CA ASN A 50 -3.11 -4.96 9.21
C ASN A 50 -3.86 -5.61 10.37
N ILE A 51 -3.35 -5.50 11.60
CA ILE A 51 -4.07 -5.93 12.82
C ILE A 51 -5.43 -5.21 12.94
N MET A 52 -5.43 -3.89 12.83
CA MET A 52 -6.66 -3.11 12.91
C MET A 52 -7.66 -3.47 11.80
N LEU A 53 -7.17 -3.77 10.58
CA LEU A 53 -8.00 -4.08 9.43
C LEU A 53 -8.64 -5.46 9.53
N THR A 54 -7.84 -6.46 9.90
CA THR A 54 -8.24 -7.89 9.88
C THR A 54 -8.67 -8.41 11.23
N GLY A 55 -8.31 -7.71 12.32
CA GLY A 55 -8.49 -8.18 13.68
C GLY A 55 -7.58 -9.35 14.07
N ILE A 56 -6.64 -9.77 13.20
CA ILE A 56 -5.74 -10.88 13.48
C ILE A 56 -4.49 -10.34 14.18
N HIS A 57 -4.24 -10.83 15.39
CA HIS A 57 -3.08 -10.48 16.20
C HIS A 57 -1.98 -11.56 16.12
N PRO A 58 -0.72 -11.22 16.43
CA PRO A 58 0.36 -12.20 16.44
C PRO A 58 0.08 -13.41 17.32
N GLU A 59 -0.59 -13.21 18.47
CA GLU A 59 -0.97 -14.27 19.39
C GLU A 59 -2.01 -15.26 18.83
N ASP A 60 -2.83 -14.82 17.88
CA ASP A 60 -3.86 -15.67 17.28
C ASP A 60 -3.29 -16.73 16.34
N VAL A 61 -2.08 -16.52 15.84
CA VAL A 61 -1.44 -17.35 14.82
C VAL A 61 -0.26 -18.19 15.35
N VAL A 62 0.06 -18.07 16.64
CA VAL A 62 1.24 -18.77 17.23
C VAL A 62 1.16 -20.27 17.02
N ASP A 63 -0.02 -20.87 17.22
CA ASP A 63 -0.28 -22.30 17.10
C ASP A 63 -0.85 -22.69 15.72
N ALA A 64 -0.97 -21.72 14.81
CA ALA A 64 -1.45 -21.98 13.44
C ALA A 64 -0.33 -22.62 12.59
N PRO A 65 -0.67 -23.43 11.57
CA PRO A 65 0.32 -23.98 10.65
C PRO A 65 1.05 -22.87 9.90
N THR A 66 2.31 -23.10 9.52
CA THR A 66 3.00 -22.24 8.55
C THR A 66 2.35 -22.37 7.18
N PHE A 67 2.58 -21.40 6.29
CA PHE A 67 2.03 -21.50 4.94
C PHE A 67 2.65 -22.68 4.16
N GLN A 68 3.89 -23.04 4.44
CA GLN A 68 4.53 -24.21 3.85
C GLN A 68 3.77 -25.51 4.20
N ASP A 69 3.43 -25.67 5.46
CA ASP A 69 2.72 -26.87 5.94
C ASP A 69 1.30 -26.91 5.38
N TYR A 70 0.59 -25.78 5.48
CA TYR A 70 -0.81 -25.68 5.05
C TYR A 70 -0.98 -25.76 3.53
N TRP A 71 0.01 -25.31 2.76
CA TRP A 71 -0.05 -25.40 1.31
C TRP A 71 -0.21 -26.83 0.82
N SER A 72 0.45 -27.80 1.46
CA SER A 72 0.33 -29.21 1.10
C SER A 72 -1.08 -29.80 1.28
N GLU A 73 -1.94 -29.14 2.06
CA GLU A 73 -3.33 -29.54 2.28
C GLU A 73 -4.28 -28.95 1.22
N ILE A 74 -3.92 -27.82 0.62
CA ILE A 74 -4.80 -27.07 -0.26
C ILE A 74 -4.29 -26.93 -1.71
N ASP A 75 -3.06 -27.33 -2.02
CA ASP A 75 -2.43 -27.10 -3.32
C ASP A 75 -3.24 -27.68 -4.48
N ASP A 76 -3.72 -28.91 -4.37
CA ASP A 76 -4.61 -29.54 -5.38
C ASP A 76 -5.92 -28.75 -5.56
N ILE A 77 -6.50 -28.26 -4.46
CA ILE A 77 -7.74 -27.45 -4.51
C ILE A 77 -7.48 -26.14 -5.24
N VAL A 78 -6.34 -25.50 -4.98
CA VAL A 78 -6.00 -24.20 -5.55
C VAL A 78 -5.51 -24.31 -6.99
N THR A 79 -4.73 -25.35 -7.32
CA THR A 79 -4.10 -25.49 -8.66
C THR A 79 -5.02 -26.12 -9.71
N ASP A 80 -5.88 -27.04 -9.30
CA ASP A 80 -6.75 -27.79 -10.22
C ASP A 80 -8.04 -27.04 -10.59
N ASN A 81 -8.36 -25.98 -9.87
CA ASN A 81 -9.58 -25.23 -10.09
C ASN A 81 -9.32 -23.84 -10.70
N VAL A 82 -10.37 -23.28 -11.31
CA VAL A 82 -10.39 -21.86 -11.64
C VAL A 82 -10.58 -21.07 -10.34
N ILE A 83 -9.73 -20.10 -10.10
CA ILE A 83 -9.80 -19.25 -8.92
C ILE A 83 -10.60 -17.98 -9.24
N VAL A 84 -11.65 -17.74 -8.50
CA VAL A 84 -12.43 -16.51 -8.53
C VAL A 84 -12.04 -15.66 -7.32
N GLY A 85 -11.89 -14.35 -7.48
CA GLY A 85 -11.62 -13.46 -6.36
C GLY A 85 -11.80 -12.00 -6.73
N GLN A 86 -11.93 -11.16 -5.72
CA GLN A 86 -12.00 -9.71 -5.85
C GLN A 86 -10.59 -9.17 -5.95
N ASN A 87 -10.21 -8.67 -7.12
CA ASN A 87 -8.83 -8.26 -7.39
C ASN A 87 -7.79 -9.38 -7.20
N ILE A 88 -8.17 -10.58 -7.48
CA ILE A 88 -7.49 -11.86 -7.21
C ILE A 88 -6.00 -11.91 -7.62
N THR A 89 -5.54 -11.03 -8.51
CA THR A 89 -4.12 -10.99 -8.87
C THR A 89 -3.22 -10.54 -7.71
N PHE A 90 -3.78 -9.86 -6.72
CA PHE A 90 -3.08 -9.55 -5.47
C PHE A 90 -2.84 -10.83 -4.68
N ASP A 91 -3.89 -11.60 -4.41
CA ASP A 91 -3.83 -12.83 -3.61
C ASP A 91 -2.90 -13.87 -4.26
N LEU A 92 -3.02 -14.05 -5.58
CA LEU A 92 -2.12 -14.94 -6.32
C LEU A 92 -0.66 -14.48 -6.26
N GLY A 93 -0.44 -13.16 -6.19
CA GLY A 93 0.88 -12.56 -5.97
C GLY A 93 1.44 -12.87 -4.59
N VAL A 94 0.61 -12.78 -3.55
CA VAL A 94 1.00 -13.10 -2.17
C VAL A 94 1.29 -14.60 -2.05
N ILE A 95 0.41 -15.48 -2.51
CA ILE A 95 0.64 -16.94 -2.54
C ILE A 95 1.98 -17.26 -3.21
N SER A 96 2.22 -16.68 -4.40
CA SER A 96 3.45 -16.96 -5.15
C SER A 96 4.71 -16.51 -4.42
N LYS A 97 4.67 -15.34 -3.76
CA LYS A 97 5.80 -14.83 -2.98
C LYS A 97 6.01 -15.65 -1.70
N SER A 98 4.92 -16.06 -1.05
CA SER A 98 4.99 -16.94 0.12
C SER A 98 5.61 -18.30 -0.24
N LEU A 99 5.21 -18.91 -1.35
CA LEU A 99 5.84 -20.13 -1.85
C LEU A 99 7.33 -19.92 -2.16
N ALA A 100 7.70 -18.77 -2.75
CA ALA A 100 9.09 -18.43 -3.02
C ALA A 100 9.93 -18.27 -1.75
N ARG A 101 9.36 -17.82 -0.62
CA ARG A 101 10.07 -17.74 0.68
C ARG A 101 10.51 -19.11 1.17
N TYR A 102 9.74 -20.14 0.86
CA TYR A 102 10.01 -21.53 1.27
C TYR A 102 10.71 -22.34 0.16
N ASP A 103 11.24 -21.69 -0.88
CA ASP A 103 11.86 -22.34 -2.04
C ASP A 103 10.98 -23.42 -2.69
N MET A 104 9.65 -23.25 -2.59
CA MET A 104 8.68 -24.16 -3.17
C MET A 104 8.41 -23.86 -4.65
N GLY A 105 7.98 -24.87 -5.39
CA GLY A 105 7.53 -24.70 -6.78
C GLY A 105 6.32 -23.77 -6.86
N ILE A 106 6.37 -22.78 -7.78
CA ILE A 106 5.30 -21.80 -7.94
C ILE A 106 4.45 -22.19 -9.16
N PRO A 107 3.18 -22.61 -8.95
CA PRO A 107 2.29 -22.97 -10.05
C PRO A 107 1.80 -21.74 -10.82
N SER A 108 1.26 -22.00 -12.01
CA SER A 108 0.47 -21.02 -12.74
C SER A 108 -1.00 -21.18 -12.38
N PHE A 109 -1.70 -20.08 -12.13
CA PHE A 109 -3.08 -20.10 -11.69
C PHE A 109 -4.02 -19.64 -12.80
N LYS A 110 -5.11 -20.35 -12.99
CA LYS A 110 -6.20 -19.92 -13.87
C LYS A 110 -7.24 -19.17 -13.05
N TYR A 111 -7.59 -17.93 -13.43
CA TYR A 111 -8.43 -17.08 -12.59
C TYR A 111 -9.49 -16.27 -13.34
N TYR A 112 -10.50 -15.85 -12.58
CA TYR A 112 -11.51 -14.87 -12.94
C TYR A 112 -11.57 -13.76 -11.87
N CYS A 113 -11.53 -12.50 -12.27
CA CYS A 113 -11.50 -11.36 -11.36
C CYS A 113 -12.85 -10.64 -11.34
N THR A 114 -13.54 -10.65 -10.20
CA THR A 114 -14.84 -10.00 -10.01
C THR A 114 -14.74 -8.47 -10.09
N LEU A 115 -13.64 -7.86 -9.62
CA LEU A 115 -13.38 -6.43 -9.79
C LEU A 115 -13.39 -6.01 -11.26
N ARG A 116 -12.70 -6.76 -12.12
CA ARG A 116 -12.66 -6.47 -13.56
C ARG A 116 -14.01 -6.70 -14.21
N ALA A 117 -14.75 -7.70 -13.76
CA ALA A 117 -16.09 -7.97 -14.23
C ALA A 117 -17.08 -6.87 -13.82
N ALA A 118 -17.04 -6.42 -12.57
CA ALA A 118 -17.85 -5.31 -12.09
C ALA A 118 -17.58 -4.04 -12.91
N LYS A 119 -16.31 -3.66 -13.09
CA LYS A 119 -15.93 -2.48 -13.90
C LYS A 119 -16.39 -2.53 -15.35
N ARG A 120 -16.57 -3.72 -15.93
CA ARG A 120 -17.07 -3.87 -17.31
C ARG A 120 -18.58 -3.75 -17.41
N ASN A 121 -19.31 -4.13 -16.37
CA ASN A 121 -20.74 -4.41 -16.47
C ASN A 121 -21.63 -3.54 -15.61
N ILE A 122 -21.08 -2.86 -14.62
CA ILE A 122 -21.82 -2.07 -13.64
C ILE A 122 -21.21 -0.67 -13.59
N GLU A 123 -22.03 0.35 -13.71
CA GLU A 123 -21.67 1.71 -13.38
C GLU A 123 -21.81 1.90 -11.86
N SER A 124 -20.74 2.30 -11.18
CA SER A 124 -20.69 2.41 -9.74
C SER A 124 -19.69 3.47 -9.29
N GLU A 125 -19.97 4.14 -8.19
CA GLU A 125 -19.07 5.12 -7.55
C GLU A 125 -17.80 4.45 -6.99
N SER A 126 -17.92 3.19 -6.57
CA SER A 126 -16.79 2.41 -6.05
C SER A 126 -16.92 0.95 -6.44
N TYR A 127 -15.77 0.32 -6.67
CA TYR A 127 -15.67 -1.12 -6.97
C TYR A 127 -14.95 -1.89 -5.85
N LYS A 128 -14.78 -1.29 -4.67
CA LYS A 128 -14.33 -2.01 -3.46
C LYS A 128 -15.35 -3.10 -3.13
N LEU A 129 -14.88 -4.23 -2.60
CA LEU A 129 -15.77 -5.36 -2.26
C LEU A 129 -16.87 -4.91 -1.30
N GLU A 130 -16.50 -4.25 -0.22
CA GLU A 130 -17.44 -3.73 0.78
C GLU A 130 -18.53 -2.83 0.16
N TYR A 131 -18.14 -1.90 -0.72
CA TYR A 131 -19.10 -1.04 -1.41
C TYR A 131 -20.02 -1.84 -2.33
N MET A 132 -19.48 -2.77 -3.11
CA MET A 132 -20.28 -3.64 -4.00
C MET A 132 -21.25 -4.50 -3.21
N VAL A 133 -20.82 -5.03 -2.05
CA VAL A 133 -21.68 -5.84 -1.18
C VAL A 133 -22.79 -5.00 -0.55
N THR A 134 -22.46 -3.86 0.04
CA THR A 134 -23.44 -3.02 0.75
C THR A 134 -24.39 -2.27 -0.18
N HIS A 135 -23.88 -1.72 -1.28
CA HIS A 135 -24.66 -0.85 -2.17
C HIS A 135 -25.29 -1.58 -3.36
N ILE A 136 -24.66 -2.63 -3.87
CA ILE A 136 -25.17 -3.39 -5.03
C ILE A 136 -25.89 -4.64 -4.58
N LEU A 137 -25.28 -5.46 -3.71
CA LEU A 137 -25.92 -6.69 -3.22
C LEU A 137 -26.89 -6.44 -2.04
N LYS A 138 -26.83 -5.25 -1.43
CA LYS A 138 -27.65 -4.88 -0.24
C LYS A 138 -27.49 -5.85 0.93
N LYS A 139 -26.25 -6.26 1.20
CA LYS A 139 -25.88 -7.16 2.29
C LYS A 139 -24.91 -6.47 3.24
N ASN A 140 -24.95 -6.90 4.50
CA ASN A 140 -23.92 -6.59 5.49
C ASN A 140 -23.08 -7.84 5.71
N TYR A 141 -21.80 -7.67 5.98
CA TYR A 141 -20.87 -8.77 6.30
C TYR A 141 -19.70 -8.23 7.11
N ASP A 142 -18.93 -9.13 7.68
CA ASP A 142 -17.70 -8.81 8.41
C ASP A 142 -16.55 -8.69 7.41
N ALA A 143 -16.23 -7.46 7.03
CA ALA A 143 -15.20 -7.18 6.05
C ALA A 143 -13.79 -7.45 6.63
N HIS A 144 -12.84 -7.81 5.75
CA HIS A 144 -11.48 -8.14 6.11
C HIS A 144 -11.34 -9.43 6.95
N ASN A 145 -12.28 -10.33 6.76
CA ASN A 145 -12.17 -11.72 7.16
C ASN A 145 -12.12 -12.57 5.90
N ALA A 146 -11.02 -13.28 5.67
CA ALA A 146 -10.75 -13.98 4.40
C ALA A 146 -11.90 -14.91 3.95
N LEU A 147 -12.55 -15.63 4.87
CA LEU A 147 -13.68 -16.48 4.50
C LEU A 147 -14.93 -15.67 4.20
N ALA A 148 -15.23 -14.65 5.00
CA ALA A 148 -16.39 -13.78 4.75
C ALA A 148 -16.23 -13.03 3.43
N ASP A 149 -15.02 -12.53 3.11
CA ASP A 149 -14.72 -11.89 1.83
C ASP A 149 -14.84 -12.86 0.65
N ALA A 150 -14.39 -14.11 0.78
CA ALA A 150 -14.60 -15.14 -0.23
C ALA A 150 -16.10 -15.47 -0.42
N GLN A 151 -16.89 -15.55 0.66
CA GLN A 151 -18.33 -15.81 0.60
C GLN A 151 -19.10 -14.69 -0.13
N VAL A 152 -18.85 -13.43 0.21
CA VAL A 152 -19.54 -12.32 -0.46
C VAL A 152 -19.00 -12.08 -1.87
N THR A 153 -17.76 -12.46 -2.14
CA THR A 153 -17.20 -12.50 -3.51
C THR A 153 -17.89 -13.56 -4.36
N TYR A 154 -18.26 -14.71 -3.79
CA TYR A 154 -19.11 -15.68 -4.47
C TYR A 154 -20.49 -15.11 -4.80
N ASP A 155 -21.11 -14.38 -3.88
CA ASP A 155 -22.39 -13.70 -4.12
C ASP A 155 -22.27 -12.65 -5.23
N LEU A 156 -21.22 -11.84 -5.20
CA LEU A 156 -20.92 -10.86 -6.25
C LEU A 156 -20.67 -11.56 -7.61
N TYR A 157 -19.92 -12.65 -7.62
CA TYR A 157 -19.72 -13.46 -8.80
C TYR A 157 -21.06 -13.94 -9.39
N ASN A 158 -21.97 -14.42 -8.57
CA ASN A 158 -23.31 -14.86 -9.02
C ASN A 158 -24.14 -13.69 -9.57
N TYR A 159 -24.14 -12.55 -8.87
CA TYR A 159 -24.81 -11.33 -9.32
C TYR A 159 -24.31 -10.86 -10.70
N LEU A 160 -23.01 -10.85 -10.91
CA LEU A 160 -22.37 -10.51 -12.18
C LEU A 160 -22.77 -11.47 -13.32
N GLY A 161 -23.24 -12.66 -13.00
CA GLY A 161 -23.78 -13.62 -13.97
C GLY A 161 -24.98 -13.13 -14.75
N ASN A 162 -25.71 -12.18 -14.24
CA ASN A 162 -26.83 -11.55 -14.94
C ASN A 162 -26.34 -10.72 -16.15
N TYR A 163 -25.11 -10.29 -16.16
CA TYR A 163 -24.50 -9.43 -17.17
C TYR A 163 -23.55 -10.20 -18.10
N GLU A 164 -22.87 -11.24 -17.61
CA GLU A 164 -21.87 -12.01 -18.35
C GLU A 164 -22.33 -13.46 -18.59
N LYS A 165 -22.94 -13.72 -19.74
CA LYS A 165 -23.42 -15.08 -20.12
C LYS A 165 -22.27 -16.07 -20.35
N ASN A 166 -21.11 -15.61 -20.82
CA ASN A 166 -19.97 -16.48 -21.14
C ASN A 166 -18.70 -15.98 -20.43
N ARG A 167 -18.58 -16.28 -19.13
CA ARG A 167 -17.44 -15.90 -18.29
C ARG A 167 -16.14 -16.59 -18.69
N SER A 168 -16.20 -17.70 -19.39
CA SER A 168 -15.00 -18.41 -19.86
C SER A 168 -14.13 -17.54 -20.77
N ASN A 169 -14.72 -16.57 -21.48
CA ASN A 169 -13.98 -15.62 -22.32
C ASN A 169 -13.13 -14.62 -21.52
N HIS A 170 -13.36 -14.51 -20.22
CA HIS A 170 -12.67 -13.57 -19.34
C HIS A 170 -11.69 -14.25 -18.39
N LEU A 171 -11.49 -15.56 -18.54
CA LEU A 171 -10.48 -16.29 -17.80
C LEU A 171 -9.08 -15.86 -18.23
N LYS A 172 -8.19 -15.74 -17.26
CA LYS A 172 -6.79 -15.40 -17.46
C LYS A 172 -5.90 -16.38 -16.71
N TYR A 173 -4.63 -16.38 -17.07
CA TYR A 173 -3.60 -17.11 -16.36
C TYR A 173 -2.71 -16.11 -15.62
N TYR A 174 -2.40 -16.42 -14.37
CA TYR A 174 -1.40 -15.76 -13.56
C TYR A 174 -0.18 -16.67 -13.53
N SER A 175 0.97 -16.14 -13.91
CA SER A 175 2.27 -16.81 -13.77
C SER A 175 3.19 -15.88 -13.02
N TYR A 176 3.74 -16.35 -11.91
CA TYR A 176 4.70 -15.60 -11.14
C TYR A 176 5.98 -15.41 -11.96
N ARG A 177 6.38 -14.18 -12.10
CA ARG A 177 7.70 -13.84 -12.64
C ARG A 177 8.50 -13.30 -11.46
N SER A 178 9.47 -14.06 -10.99
CA SER A 178 10.40 -13.54 -9.98
C SER A 178 11.02 -12.26 -10.52
N SER A 179 10.70 -11.16 -9.90
CA SER A 179 11.15 -9.85 -10.36
C SER A 179 12.62 -9.59 -9.99
N ARG A 180 13.53 -10.38 -10.54
CA ARG A 180 14.90 -9.93 -10.78
C ARG A 180 14.98 -8.99 -12.00
N ALA A 181 13.87 -8.79 -12.73
CA ALA A 181 13.77 -7.76 -13.74
C ALA A 181 13.88 -6.39 -13.04
N LYS A 182 14.85 -5.57 -13.44
CA LYS A 182 14.93 -4.17 -13.07
C LYS A 182 13.55 -3.56 -13.27
N ARG A 183 12.93 -3.11 -12.17
CA ARG A 183 11.71 -2.32 -12.26
C ARG A 183 12.15 -0.93 -12.63
N ASP A 184 11.91 -0.54 -13.87
CA ASP A 184 12.04 0.85 -14.28
C ASP A 184 10.83 1.58 -13.66
N PHE A 185 11.05 2.26 -12.53
CA PHE A 185 10.09 3.22 -12.02
C PHE A 185 10.06 4.43 -12.95
N ASP A 186 8.88 4.95 -13.21
CA ASP A 186 8.76 6.26 -13.81
C ASP A 186 9.43 7.29 -12.88
N ARG A 187 10.31 8.12 -13.44
CA ARG A 187 11.10 9.11 -12.69
C ARG A 187 10.21 10.11 -11.95
N ASN A 188 9.05 10.43 -12.50
CA ASN A 188 8.08 11.32 -11.88
C ASN A 188 7.50 10.69 -10.61
N ILE A 189 7.16 9.41 -10.66
CA ILE A 189 6.65 8.67 -9.50
C ILE A 189 7.70 8.64 -8.38
N ASP A 190 8.97 8.47 -8.70
CA ASP A 190 10.05 8.47 -7.70
C ASP A 190 10.19 9.82 -6.99
N LEU A 191 10.09 10.93 -7.71
CA LEU A 191 10.11 12.28 -7.12
C LEU A 191 8.91 12.50 -6.20
N ASP A 192 7.72 12.15 -6.65
CA ASP A 192 6.48 12.34 -5.91
C ASP A 192 6.43 11.44 -4.65
N LEU A 193 6.91 10.21 -4.74
CA LEU A 193 7.06 9.32 -3.59
C LEU A 193 8.06 9.83 -2.57
N ASN A 194 9.19 10.39 -3.00
CA ASN A 194 10.16 10.94 -2.08
C ASN A 194 9.67 12.24 -1.41
N TYR A 195 8.89 13.05 -2.11
CA TYR A 195 8.19 14.18 -1.50
C TYR A 195 7.24 13.73 -0.40
N LEU A 196 6.38 12.74 -0.67
CA LEU A 196 5.49 12.14 0.33
C LEU A 196 6.28 11.55 1.52
N TYR A 197 7.39 10.87 1.24
CA TYR A 197 8.28 10.39 2.28
C TYR A 197 8.76 11.51 3.19
N GLY A 198 9.16 12.65 2.62
CA GLY A 198 9.55 13.85 3.37
C GLY A 198 8.43 14.38 4.27
N LEU A 199 7.22 14.53 3.73
CA LEU A 199 6.04 14.94 4.51
C LEU A 199 5.85 14.07 5.74
N ILE A 200 5.88 12.76 5.56
CA ILE A 200 5.59 11.77 6.60
C ILE A 200 6.71 11.70 7.65
N GLN A 201 7.96 11.99 7.27
CA GLN A 201 9.08 12.01 8.23
C GLN A 201 8.82 12.96 9.40
N LYS A 202 8.29 14.14 9.11
CA LYS A 202 7.96 15.11 10.16
C LYS A 202 6.79 14.64 11.03
N PHE A 203 5.77 14.02 10.46
CA PHE A 203 4.61 13.50 11.21
C PHE A 203 5.00 12.46 12.26
N LYS A 204 6.01 11.62 11.96
CA LYS A 204 6.51 10.62 12.91
C LYS A 204 7.05 11.24 14.20
N TYR A 205 7.65 12.42 14.12
CA TYR A 205 8.30 13.10 15.26
C TYR A 205 7.41 14.16 15.90
N SER A 206 6.34 14.59 15.25
CA SER A 206 5.37 15.52 15.78
C SER A 206 4.36 14.80 16.66
N GLN A 207 4.15 15.29 17.89
CA GLN A 207 3.05 14.79 18.74
C GLN A 207 1.69 15.33 18.28
N GLU A 208 1.69 16.42 17.52
CA GLU A 208 0.50 17.07 16.99
C GLU A 208 0.60 17.16 15.46
N VAL A 209 -0.44 16.69 14.78
CA VAL A 209 -0.63 16.85 13.33
C VAL A 209 -1.79 17.83 13.13
N SER A 210 -1.49 18.99 12.56
CA SER A 210 -2.53 20.01 12.27
C SER A 210 -3.38 19.64 11.06
N ASP A 211 -4.56 20.27 10.95
CA ASP A 211 -5.43 20.12 9.77
C ASP A 211 -4.70 20.48 8.46
N ASN A 212 -3.78 21.43 8.49
CA ASN A 212 -2.96 21.81 7.34
C ASN A 212 -2.06 20.67 6.87
N HIS A 213 -1.48 19.89 7.78
CA HIS A 213 -0.69 18.70 7.43
C HIS A 213 -1.54 17.64 6.75
N PHE A 214 -2.74 17.40 7.30
CA PHE A 214 -3.67 16.48 6.71
C PHE A 214 -4.08 16.91 5.31
N GLN A 215 -4.34 18.21 5.12
CA GLN A 215 -4.70 18.78 3.82
C GLN A 215 -3.56 18.65 2.79
N LEU A 216 -2.29 18.79 3.19
CA LEU A 216 -1.15 18.53 2.31
C LEU A 216 -1.13 17.08 1.82
N LEU A 217 -1.42 16.13 2.72
CA LEU A 217 -1.48 14.72 2.37
C LEU A 217 -2.63 14.43 1.39
N VAL A 218 -3.80 15.02 1.62
CA VAL A 218 -4.97 14.91 0.74
C VAL A 218 -4.63 15.47 -0.64
N ASN A 219 -4.11 16.69 -0.69
CA ASN A 219 -3.73 17.36 -1.95
C ASN A 219 -2.69 16.54 -2.72
N TRP A 220 -1.70 15.98 -2.01
CA TRP A 220 -0.71 15.11 -2.66
C TRP A 220 -1.37 13.86 -3.25
N PHE A 221 -2.25 13.21 -2.52
CA PHE A 221 -2.93 12.00 -2.94
C PHE A 221 -3.84 12.22 -4.16
N GLU A 222 -4.58 13.33 -4.18
CA GLU A 222 -5.50 13.69 -5.28
C GLU A 222 -4.76 14.05 -6.58
N ASN A 223 -3.56 14.62 -6.46
CA ASN A 223 -2.77 15.05 -7.62
C ASN A 223 -1.83 13.99 -8.17
N ASN A 224 -1.72 12.83 -7.51
CA ASN A 224 -0.81 11.76 -7.94
C ASN A 224 -1.58 10.52 -8.40
N ASN A 225 -1.38 10.14 -9.65
CA ASN A 225 -1.91 8.89 -10.21
C ASN A 225 -0.93 7.74 -9.96
N PHE A 226 -1.33 6.81 -9.11
CA PHE A 226 -0.55 5.59 -8.87
C PHE A 226 -0.75 4.56 -9.97
N ASP A 227 0.33 3.93 -10.40
CA ASP A 227 0.25 2.68 -11.14
C ASP A 227 -0.16 1.55 -10.18
N LEU A 228 -1.47 1.31 -10.11
CA LEU A 228 -2.04 0.26 -9.26
C LEU A 228 -1.72 -1.17 -9.73
N ASN A 229 -0.96 -1.32 -10.83
CA ASN A 229 -0.43 -2.62 -11.23
C ASN A 229 0.85 -2.98 -10.46
N HIS A 230 1.43 -2.02 -9.72
CA HIS A 230 2.59 -2.24 -8.88
C HIS A 230 2.14 -2.50 -7.44
N ASP A 231 2.42 -3.68 -6.90
CA ASP A 231 1.92 -4.14 -5.60
C ASP A 231 2.23 -3.17 -4.44
N LEU A 232 3.49 -2.68 -4.37
CA LEU A 232 3.90 -1.74 -3.32
C LEU A 232 3.19 -0.38 -3.43
N LEU A 233 3.02 0.14 -4.65
CA LEU A 233 2.31 1.40 -4.88
C LEU A 233 0.83 1.25 -4.60
N LYS A 234 0.24 0.12 -4.97
CA LYS A 234 -1.14 -0.19 -4.63
C LYS A 234 -1.36 -0.25 -3.12
N TYR A 235 -0.45 -0.90 -2.40
CA TYR A 235 -0.53 -0.99 -0.96
C TYR A 235 -0.42 0.39 -0.29
N LEU A 236 0.54 1.20 -0.73
CA LEU A 236 0.68 2.59 -0.29
C LEU A 236 -0.59 3.40 -0.58
N HIS A 237 -1.17 3.25 -1.78
CA HIS A 237 -2.42 3.91 -2.15
C HIS A 237 -3.57 3.55 -1.21
N LEU A 238 -3.74 2.27 -0.91
CA LEU A 238 -4.80 1.80 0.00
C LEU A 238 -4.61 2.34 1.43
N LYS A 239 -3.38 2.37 1.94
CA LYS A 239 -3.09 2.97 3.25
C LYS A 239 -3.40 4.47 3.28
N LEU A 240 -2.98 5.21 2.27
CA LEU A 240 -3.26 6.65 2.16
C LEU A 240 -4.76 6.90 2.06
N GLN A 241 -5.46 6.14 1.24
CA GLN A 241 -6.91 6.24 1.11
C GLN A 241 -7.63 6.01 2.44
N TYR A 242 -7.21 4.99 3.21
CA TYR A 242 -7.75 4.75 4.55
C TYR A 242 -7.54 5.94 5.50
N ILE A 243 -6.32 6.51 5.52
CA ILE A 243 -6.01 7.68 6.36
C ILE A 243 -6.86 8.89 5.96
N ILE A 244 -7.06 9.09 4.66
CA ILE A 244 -7.89 10.19 4.13
C ILE A 244 -9.37 9.99 4.49
N GLU A 245 -9.90 8.78 4.35
CA GLU A 245 -11.28 8.45 4.72
C GLU A 245 -11.52 8.58 6.24
N LYS A 246 -10.50 8.32 7.06
CA LYS A 246 -10.52 8.53 8.52
C LYS A 246 -10.53 10.03 8.90
N GLY A 247 -10.12 10.92 8.00
CA GLY A 247 -10.11 12.37 8.21
C GLY A 247 -8.99 12.89 9.09
N GLN A 248 -8.03 12.07 9.47
CA GLN A 248 -6.88 12.45 10.31
C GLN A 248 -5.72 11.48 10.13
N ILE A 249 -4.50 11.97 10.39
CA ILE A 249 -3.30 11.15 10.47
C ILE A 249 -2.71 11.23 11.88
N ASN A 250 -2.27 10.12 12.42
CA ASN A 250 -1.60 10.05 13.71
C ASN A 250 -0.14 9.52 13.55
N PRO A 251 0.71 9.60 14.60
CA PRO A 251 2.09 9.14 14.54
C PRO A 251 2.25 7.64 14.15
N ASN A 252 1.31 6.80 14.52
CA ASN A 252 1.33 5.38 14.13
C ASN A 252 1.03 5.20 12.64
N ASP A 253 0.06 5.95 12.10
CA ASP A 253 -0.22 5.98 10.66
C ASP A 253 1.04 6.38 9.88
N ALA A 254 1.75 7.42 10.35
CA ALA A 254 3.00 7.87 9.76
C ALA A 254 4.10 6.79 9.83
N LYS A 255 4.25 6.12 10.96
CA LYS A 255 5.22 5.02 11.13
C LYS A 255 4.93 3.87 10.15
N CYS A 256 3.67 3.48 10.00
CA CYS A 256 3.25 2.46 9.05
C CYS A 256 3.57 2.85 7.60
N LEU A 257 3.27 4.09 7.20
CA LEU A 257 3.61 4.59 5.86
C LEU A 257 5.12 4.57 5.62
N LEU A 258 5.94 5.00 6.59
CA LEU A 258 7.40 5.00 6.48
C LEU A 258 7.99 3.60 6.28
N THR A 259 7.43 2.60 6.93
CA THR A 259 7.85 1.20 6.74
C THR A 259 7.71 0.78 5.27
N ASN A 260 6.62 1.17 4.61
CA ASN A 260 6.43 0.87 3.17
C ASN A 260 7.43 1.61 2.29
N PHE A 261 7.76 2.87 2.62
CA PHE A 261 8.79 3.60 1.88
C PHE A 261 10.16 2.96 1.98
N MET A 262 10.50 2.34 3.10
CA MET A 262 11.77 1.60 3.23
C MET A 262 11.86 0.43 2.23
N LEU A 263 10.74 -0.19 1.87
CA LEU A 263 10.69 -1.23 0.84
C LEU A 263 10.89 -0.64 -0.57
N ILE A 264 10.32 0.54 -0.83
CA ILE A 264 10.48 1.26 -2.10
C ILE A 264 11.93 1.75 -2.26
N LYS A 265 12.57 2.25 -1.19
CA LYS A 265 13.97 2.74 -1.20
C LYS A 265 15.02 1.67 -1.53
N ARG A 266 14.72 0.40 -1.44
CA ARG A 266 15.63 -0.68 -1.83
C ARG A 266 15.71 -0.89 -3.35
N SER A 267 15.04 -0.05 -4.14
CA SER A 267 15.12 -0.08 -5.61
C SER A 267 16.51 0.36 -6.09
N PRO A 268 17.15 -0.36 -7.04
CA PRO A 268 18.46 -0.02 -7.59
C PRO A 268 18.49 1.26 -8.44
N LEU A 269 17.34 1.90 -8.68
CA LEU A 269 17.22 3.15 -9.45
C LEU A 269 17.32 4.41 -8.58
N TYR A 270 17.46 4.26 -7.28
CA TYR A 270 17.57 5.38 -6.36
C TYR A 270 18.84 6.20 -6.63
N LYS A 271 18.72 7.33 -7.34
CA LYS A 271 19.78 8.32 -7.49
C LYS A 271 19.68 9.33 -6.36
N PRO A 272 20.61 9.31 -5.39
CA PRO A 272 20.41 9.89 -4.07
C PRO A 272 20.08 11.39 -4.06
N ALA A 273 20.76 12.21 -4.87
CA ALA A 273 20.72 13.67 -4.68
C ALA A 273 19.35 14.29 -5.00
N ILE A 274 18.77 14.00 -6.16
CA ILE A 274 17.48 14.62 -6.60
C ILE A 274 16.31 14.11 -5.76
N LEU A 275 16.31 12.82 -5.46
CA LEU A 275 15.25 12.19 -4.66
C LEU A 275 15.29 12.69 -3.21
N LEU A 276 16.49 12.96 -2.67
CA LEU A 276 16.64 13.58 -1.35
C LEU A 276 16.19 15.03 -1.32
N LEU A 277 16.37 15.81 -2.38
CA LEU A 277 15.83 17.16 -2.49
C LEU A 277 14.30 17.16 -2.50
N SER A 278 13.67 16.20 -3.18
CA SER A 278 12.22 16.04 -3.14
C SER A 278 11.72 15.67 -1.74
N ALA A 279 12.42 14.79 -1.02
CA ALA A 279 12.11 14.47 0.35
C ALA A 279 12.30 15.69 1.29
N LEU A 280 13.36 16.47 1.09
CA LEU A 280 13.59 17.71 1.84
C LEU A 280 12.48 18.73 1.60
N GLN A 281 12.01 18.89 0.37
CA GLN A 281 10.86 19.73 0.07
C GLN A 281 9.63 19.30 0.87
N GLY A 282 9.32 18.00 0.89
CA GLY A 282 8.21 17.48 1.70
C GLY A 282 8.36 17.75 3.20
N ILE A 283 9.58 17.67 3.75
CA ILE A 283 9.87 18.03 5.15
C ILE A 283 9.59 19.52 5.38
N ILE A 284 10.12 20.38 4.52
CA ILE A 284 9.95 21.83 4.62
C ILE A 284 8.46 22.21 4.55
N ASP A 285 7.73 21.70 3.59
CA ASP A 285 6.29 21.97 3.43
C ASP A 285 5.50 21.53 4.67
N SER A 286 5.86 20.39 5.26
CA SER A 286 5.26 19.91 6.51
C SER A 286 5.54 20.86 7.69
N ILE A 287 6.75 21.38 7.81
CA ILE A 287 7.12 22.35 8.87
C ILE A 287 6.39 23.67 8.66
N LEU A 288 6.27 24.13 7.43
CA LEU A 288 5.59 25.40 7.08
C LEU A 288 4.08 25.37 7.33
N CYS A 289 3.48 24.21 7.58
CA CYS A 289 2.09 24.10 8.02
C CYS A 289 1.83 24.74 9.39
N TYR A 290 2.87 24.93 10.20
CA TYR A 290 2.76 25.66 11.46
C TYR A 290 2.92 27.18 11.22
N GLU A 291 2.23 27.98 12.04
CA GLU A 291 2.36 29.44 11.94
C GLU A 291 3.75 29.93 12.35
N THR A 292 4.39 29.22 13.27
CA THR A 292 5.71 29.57 13.80
C THR A 292 6.67 28.39 13.72
N LEU A 293 7.93 28.67 13.36
CA LEU A 293 9.01 27.71 13.40
C LEU A 293 9.55 27.61 14.83
N LYS A 294 9.84 26.40 15.29
CA LYS A 294 10.41 26.11 16.61
C LYS A 294 11.84 25.60 16.47
N GLU A 295 12.59 25.67 17.57
CA GLU A 295 13.95 25.11 17.65
C GLU A 295 14.00 23.65 17.25
N GLU A 296 13.03 22.84 17.71
CA GLU A 296 12.90 21.43 17.40
C GLU A 296 12.77 21.16 15.87
N ASP A 297 12.18 22.08 15.12
CA ASP A 297 12.02 21.98 13.67
C ASP A 297 13.36 22.19 12.97
N VAL A 298 14.15 23.17 13.44
CA VAL A 298 15.49 23.46 12.92
C VAL A 298 16.43 22.30 13.21
N GLU A 299 16.46 21.82 14.45
CA GLU A 299 17.23 20.63 14.82
C GLU A 299 16.85 19.40 14.00
N PHE A 300 15.57 19.22 13.71
CA PHE A 300 15.12 18.10 12.88
C PHE A 300 15.66 18.21 11.46
N ILE A 301 15.57 19.40 10.84
CA ILE A 301 16.09 19.65 9.49
C ILE A 301 17.60 19.38 9.46
N ASP A 302 18.36 19.91 10.43
CA ASP A 302 19.81 19.73 10.49
C ASP A 302 20.19 18.25 10.61
N LYS A 303 19.64 17.56 11.60
CA LYS A 303 19.87 16.13 11.80
C LYS A 303 19.51 15.31 10.56
N TRP A 304 18.41 15.64 9.90
CA TRP A 304 17.97 14.90 8.70
C TRP A 304 18.88 15.16 7.50
N THR A 305 19.25 16.42 7.23
CA THR A 305 20.12 16.81 6.10
C THR A 305 21.53 16.28 6.28
N THR A 306 22.05 16.34 7.50
CA THR A 306 23.38 15.77 7.88
C THR A 306 23.39 14.25 7.71
N ALA A 307 22.37 13.54 8.20
CA ALA A 307 22.29 12.09 8.09
C ALA A 307 22.18 11.60 6.63
N ASN A 308 21.61 12.40 5.73
CA ASN A 308 21.42 12.05 4.33
C ASN A 308 22.55 12.61 3.42
N ASN A 309 23.45 13.45 3.92
CA ASN A 309 24.62 14.01 3.22
C ASN A 309 24.28 14.53 1.81
N ILE A 310 23.33 15.46 1.72
CA ILE A 310 22.84 15.98 0.43
C ILE A 310 23.91 16.87 -0.22
N ASN A 311 24.61 16.33 -1.18
CA ASN A 311 25.65 17.04 -1.91
C ASN A 311 25.11 17.55 -3.26
N ASP A 312 24.31 18.63 -3.21
CA ASP A 312 23.80 19.34 -4.38
C ASP A 312 24.15 20.82 -4.28
N LYS A 313 24.37 21.46 -5.41
CA LYS A 313 24.72 22.90 -5.48
C LYS A 313 23.63 23.80 -4.91
N SER A 314 22.37 23.38 -5.02
CA SER A 314 21.21 24.10 -4.49
C SER A 314 21.22 24.21 -2.96
N MET A 315 21.93 23.30 -2.28
CA MET A 315 21.98 23.24 -0.82
C MET A 315 22.98 24.23 -0.17
N LYS A 316 23.86 24.83 -0.97
CA LYS A 316 24.92 25.68 -0.40
C LYS A 316 24.39 26.87 0.42
N GLU A 317 23.42 27.58 -0.10
CA GLU A 317 22.82 28.71 0.63
C GLU A 317 21.91 28.20 1.76
N PHE A 318 21.23 27.09 1.57
CA PHE A 318 20.41 26.46 2.58
C PHE A 318 21.21 26.15 3.86
N TYR A 319 22.35 25.49 3.74
CA TYR A 319 23.21 25.17 4.89
C TYR A 319 23.73 26.43 5.60
N LYS A 320 24.05 27.47 4.83
CA LYS A 320 24.48 28.75 5.41
C LYS A 320 23.36 29.42 6.22
N GLN A 321 22.13 29.39 5.74
CA GLN A 321 20.98 29.95 6.45
C GLN A 321 20.61 29.11 7.67
N LEU A 322 20.74 27.79 7.60
CA LEU A 322 20.54 26.89 8.71
C LEU A 322 21.55 27.17 9.84
N GLU A 323 22.85 27.21 9.55
CA GLU A 323 23.92 27.55 10.49
C GLU A 323 23.70 28.94 11.13
N LYS A 324 23.35 29.96 10.33
CA LYS A 324 23.01 31.29 10.83
C LYS A 324 21.86 31.23 11.84
N THR A 325 20.83 30.43 11.55
CA THR A 325 19.63 30.31 12.41
C THR A 325 19.98 29.65 13.76
N GLU A 326 20.84 28.65 13.73
CA GLU A 326 21.33 27.98 14.95
C GLU A 326 22.12 28.93 15.85
N GLU A 327 22.92 29.82 15.23
CA GLU A 327 23.71 30.82 15.96
C GLU A 327 22.84 31.95 16.52
N THR A 328 21.84 32.41 15.77
CA THR A 328 21.07 33.64 16.11
C THR A 328 19.77 33.37 16.85
N GLY A 329 19.19 32.18 16.67
CA GLY A 329 17.83 31.86 17.14
C GLY A 329 16.72 32.61 16.40
N ASP A 330 16.99 33.17 15.18
CA ASP A 330 15.99 33.88 14.40
C ASP A 330 15.18 32.90 13.53
N TYR A 331 14.23 32.25 14.17
CA TYR A 331 13.35 31.29 13.51
C TYR A 331 12.35 31.95 12.54
N GLY A 332 12.06 33.25 12.71
CA GLY A 332 11.16 34.00 11.83
C GLY A 332 11.80 34.28 10.47
N GLU A 333 13.07 34.73 10.45
CA GLU A 333 13.83 34.91 9.22
C GLU A 333 14.01 33.58 8.49
N PHE A 334 14.34 32.52 9.21
CA PHE A 334 14.54 31.20 8.61
C PHE A 334 13.23 30.62 8.04
N ARG A 335 12.10 30.83 8.72
CA ARG A 335 10.81 30.43 8.17
C ARG A 335 10.51 31.11 6.84
N SER A 336 10.80 32.39 6.74
CA SER A 336 10.62 33.14 5.47
C SER A 336 11.54 32.58 4.38
N TYR A 337 12.78 32.28 4.72
CA TYR A 337 13.72 31.64 3.81
C TYR A 337 13.21 30.25 3.35
N LEU A 338 12.67 29.42 4.26
CA LEU A 338 12.13 28.10 3.92
C LEU A 338 10.95 28.16 2.96
N LEU A 339 10.10 29.19 3.04
CA LEU A 339 9.02 29.43 2.07
C LEU A 339 9.57 29.64 0.66
N ASP A 340 10.54 30.54 0.51
CA ASP A 340 11.19 30.81 -0.76
C ASP A 340 11.96 29.60 -1.30
N PHE A 341 12.61 28.88 -0.40
CA PHE A 341 13.38 27.69 -0.75
C PHE A 341 12.50 26.52 -1.17
N SER A 342 11.31 26.33 -0.57
CA SER A 342 10.35 25.32 -1.03
C SER A 342 9.86 25.62 -2.46
N ILE A 343 9.55 26.87 -2.78
CA ILE A 343 9.19 27.29 -4.14
C ILE A 343 10.34 27.01 -5.11
N PHE A 344 11.56 27.40 -4.73
CA PHE A 344 12.75 27.11 -5.53
C PHE A 344 12.94 25.61 -5.78
N LEU A 345 12.77 24.76 -4.75
CA LEU A 345 12.87 23.30 -4.90
C LEU A 345 11.81 22.76 -5.85
N SER A 346 10.58 23.26 -5.77
CA SER A 346 9.51 22.88 -6.68
C SER A 346 9.89 23.15 -8.14
N ASP A 347 10.36 24.36 -8.43
CA ASP A 347 10.79 24.76 -9.77
C ASP A 347 12.03 24.00 -10.24
N TYR A 348 12.96 23.74 -9.32
CA TYR A 348 14.17 22.98 -9.60
C TYR A 348 13.87 21.54 -9.95
N LEU A 349 13.01 20.88 -9.19
CA LEU A 349 12.62 19.48 -9.37
C LEU A 349 11.75 19.29 -10.61
N ASN A 350 10.92 20.26 -10.98
CA ASN A 350 10.12 20.23 -12.20
C ASN A 350 10.96 20.13 -13.48
N LYS A 351 12.24 20.54 -13.47
CA LYS A 351 13.17 20.35 -14.59
C LYS A 351 13.56 18.88 -14.80
N TYR A 352 13.29 18.04 -13.82
CA TYR A 352 13.61 16.61 -13.84
C TYR A 352 12.36 15.71 -14.00
N ARG A 353 11.17 16.32 -13.99
CA ARG A 353 9.89 15.71 -14.39
C ARG A 353 9.75 15.74 -15.91
#